data_b2581f35fcf3661d1cdc3ed2636cb8c8
#
_entry.id   b2581f35fcf3661d1cdc3ed2636cb8c8
#
_cell.length_a   1.000
_cell.length_b   1.000
_cell.length_c   1.000
_cell.angle_alpha   90.00
_cell.angle_beta   90.00
_cell.angle_gamma   90.00
#
_symmetry.space_group_name_H-M   'P 1'
#
loop_
_entity.id
_entity.type
_entity.pdbx_description
1 polymer ?
#
loop_
_entity_poly.entity_id
_entity_poly.type
_entity_poly.pdbx_seq_one_letter_code
_entity_poly.pdbx_strand_id
1 'polypeptide(L)'
;MCGWIVCIDGPRQGKDYQVVQGKNFVGRADDMDIQILGDNEISRRNHAVIVFDPKKRETVLLPGDANGIVYLNGNALYAPTPLNPYDEIELGKSKFLFVPFCGDHFMWGQKTE
;
A
#
# COMPACT_ATOMS: atom_id res chain seq x y z
N MET A 1 -0.58 -7.77 -10.97
CA MET A 1 0.01 -7.63 -9.64
C MET A 1 1.39 -7.02 -9.78
N CYS A 2 1.67 -5.98 -9.00
CA CYS A 2 2.93 -5.24 -9.08
C CYS A 2 3.73 -5.30 -7.79
N GLY A 3 3.17 -5.83 -6.74
CA GLY A 3 3.82 -5.98 -5.44
C GLY A 3 2.82 -6.37 -4.39
N TRP A 4 3.26 -6.31 -3.15
CA TRP A 4 2.43 -6.66 -2.00
C TRP A 4 2.67 -5.68 -0.87
N ILE A 5 1.67 -5.52 0.00
CA ILE A 5 1.91 -5.08 1.36
C ILE A 5 1.65 -6.28 2.27
N VAL A 6 2.57 -6.55 3.18
CA VAL A 6 2.51 -7.71 4.06
C VAL A 6 2.34 -7.22 5.49
N CYS A 7 1.30 -7.66 6.16
CA CYS A 7 1.05 -7.25 7.55
C CYS A 7 2.08 -7.90 8.46
N ILE A 8 2.88 -7.07 9.13
CA ILE A 8 3.93 -7.54 10.04
C ILE A 8 3.55 -7.35 11.51
N ASP A 9 2.52 -6.55 11.78
CA ASP A 9 2.04 -6.30 13.14
C ASP A 9 0.57 -5.90 13.07
N GLY A 10 -0.25 -6.45 13.97
CA GLY A 10 -1.67 -6.15 14.04
C GLY A 10 -2.52 -7.41 13.93
N PRO A 11 -3.87 -7.24 13.89
CA PRO A 11 -4.79 -8.37 13.89
C PRO A 11 -4.62 -9.33 12.72
N ARG A 12 -4.08 -8.87 11.60
CA ARG A 12 -3.89 -9.69 10.39
C ARG A 12 -2.42 -9.99 10.11
N GLN A 13 -1.61 -10.08 11.15
CA GLN A 13 -0.19 -10.39 11.00
C GLN A 13 0.00 -11.65 10.16
N GLY A 14 0.88 -11.54 9.15
CA GLY A 14 1.16 -12.63 8.22
C GLY A 14 0.36 -12.59 6.93
N LYS A 15 -0.70 -11.76 6.85
CA LYS A 15 -1.50 -11.65 5.63
C LYS A 15 -0.85 -10.69 4.65
N ASP A 16 -0.86 -11.07 3.38
CA ASP A 16 -0.40 -10.21 2.29
C ASP A 16 -1.59 -9.71 1.47
N TYR A 17 -1.40 -8.56 0.85
CA TYR A 17 -2.38 -7.93 -0.01
C TYR A 17 -1.69 -7.51 -1.29
N GLN A 18 -2.26 -7.84 -2.44
CA GLN A 18 -1.66 -7.51 -3.72
C GLN A 18 -1.87 -6.04 -4.06
N VAL A 19 -0.81 -5.43 -4.59
CA VAL A 19 -0.87 -4.10 -5.19
C VAL A 19 -0.90 -4.30 -6.70
N VAL A 20 -1.92 -3.73 -7.34
CA VAL A 20 -2.07 -3.83 -8.80
C VAL A 20 -1.76 -2.49 -9.46
N GLN A 21 -1.63 -2.51 -10.77
CA GLN A 21 -1.35 -1.33 -11.55
C GLN A 21 -2.48 -0.30 -11.38
N GLY A 22 -2.12 0.98 -11.30
CA GLY A 22 -3.08 2.04 -11.05
C GLY A 22 -3.29 2.27 -9.56
N LYS A 23 -4.49 2.73 -9.21
CA LYS A 23 -4.80 3.12 -7.83
C LYS A 23 -5.39 1.95 -7.05
N ASN A 24 -4.84 1.72 -5.85
CA ASN A 24 -5.34 0.74 -4.90
C ASN A 24 -5.82 1.48 -3.67
N PHE A 25 -7.13 1.53 -3.47
CA PHE A 25 -7.72 2.19 -2.31
C PHE A 25 -7.72 1.24 -1.13
N VAL A 26 -7.24 1.72 0.01
CA VAL A 26 -7.02 0.91 1.22
C VAL A 26 -7.98 1.34 2.32
N GLY A 27 -8.68 0.39 2.91
CA GLY A 27 -9.60 0.63 4.01
C GLY A 27 -10.23 -0.64 4.52
N ARG A 28 -11.18 -0.51 5.46
CA ARG A 28 -11.89 -1.65 6.05
C ARG A 28 -13.10 -2.11 5.24
N ALA A 29 -13.68 -1.22 4.42
CA ALA A 29 -14.91 -1.51 3.71
C ALA A 29 -14.69 -2.55 2.62
N ASP A 30 -15.75 -3.29 2.28
CA ASP A 30 -15.68 -4.37 1.30
C ASP A 30 -15.56 -3.90 -0.14
N ASP A 31 -15.73 -2.61 -0.39
CA ASP A 31 -15.53 -2.02 -1.71
C ASP A 31 -14.12 -1.45 -1.91
N MET A 32 -13.23 -1.66 -0.96
CA MET A 32 -11.83 -1.25 -1.10
C MET A 32 -11.03 -2.28 -1.90
N ASP A 33 -10.08 -1.80 -2.70
CA ASP A 33 -9.17 -2.68 -3.45
C ASP A 33 -8.31 -3.51 -2.51
N ILE A 34 -7.85 -2.89 -1.44
CA ILE A 34 -7.14 -3.57 -0.36
C ILE A 34 -8.00 -3.43 0.89
N GLN A 35 -8.70 -4.51 1.22
CA GLN A 35 -9.59 -4.53 2.38
C GLN A 35 -8.84 -5.15 3.57
N ILE A 36 -8.67 -4.34 4.63
CA ILE A 36 -8.00 -4.78 5.85
C ILE A 36 -9.04 -4.92 6.95
N LEU A 37 -9.21 -6.13 7.44
CA LEU A 37 -10.20 -6.46 8.46
C LEU A 37 -9.54 -6.58 9.84
N GLY A 38 -10.35 -6.42 10.89
CA GLY A 38 -9.94 -6.68 12.26
C GLY A 38 -9.32 -5.50 12.99
N ASP A 39 -9.02 -4.42 12.32
CA ASP A 39 -8.44 -3.22 12.94
C ASP A 39 -9.41 -2.06 12.80
N ASN A 40 -10.11 -1.72 13.89
CA ASN A 40 -11.14 -0.70 13.89
C ASN A 40 -10.57 0.73 13.79
N GLU A 41 -9.28 0.90 13.95
CA GLU A 41 -8.62 2.21 13.80
C GLU A 41 -8.26 2.51 12.37
N ILE A 42 -8.34 1.53 11.48
CA ILE A 42 -8.23 1.78 10.05
C ILE A 42 -9.56 2.37 9.57
N SER A 43 -9.51 3.45 8.81
CA SER A 43 -10.71 4.11 8.27
C SER A 43 -11.47 3.14 7.37
N ARG A 44 -12.79 3.29 7.33
CA ARG A 44 -13.61 2.41 6.50
C ARG A 44 -13.23 2.50 5.04
N ARG A 45 -13.07 3.73 4.53
CA ARG A 45 -12.73 3.95 3.12
C ARG A 45 -11.58 4.93 3.02
N ASN A 46 -10.71 4.68 2.04
CA ASN A 46 -9.69 5.63 1.62
C ASN A 46 -8.79 6.11 2.75
N HIS A 47 -8.36 5.19 3.62
CA HIS A 47 -7.37 5.52 4.64
C HIS A 47 -6.05 5.89 3.97
N ALA A 48 -5.70 5.15 2.93
CA ALA A 48 -4.52 5.39 2.11
C ALA A 48 -4.81 4.99 0.67
N VAL A 49 -3.97 5.42 -0.25
CA VAL A 49 -4.01 4.99 -1.64
C VAL A 49 -2.59 4.59 -2.04
N ILE A 50 -2.46 3.41 -2.62
CA ILE A 50 -1.19 2.94 -3.16
C ILE A 50 -1.32 2.92 -4.67
N VAL A 51 -0.44 3.65 -5.37
CA VAL A 51 -0.51 3.80 -6.82
C VAL A 51 0.75 3.24 -7.45
N PHE A 52 0.59 2.32 -8.40
CA PHE A 52 1.70 1.92 -9.25
C PHE A 52 1.61 2.65 -10.59
N ASP A 53 2.62 3.47 -10.89
CA ASP A 53 2.74 4.23 -12.13
C ASP A 53 3.60 3.43 -13.12
N PRO A 54 3.00 2.88 -14.19
CA PRO A 54 3.77 2.06 -15.13
C PRO A 54 4.75 2.85 -15.99
N LYS A 55 4.53 4.14 -16.16
CA LYS A 55 5.45 4.97 -16.94
C LYS A 55 6.74 5.20 -16.21
N LYS A 56 6.65 5.53 -14.92
CA LYS A 56 7.83 5.75 -14.07
C LYS A 56 8.31 4.48 -13.39
N ARG A 57 7.53 3.40 -13.46
CA ARG A 57 7.83 2.13 -12.80
C ARG A 57 8.07 2.30 -11.31
N GLU A 58 7.24 3.12 -10.68
CA GLU A 58 7.36 3.36 -9.24
C GLU A 58 6.01 3.18 -8.56
N THR A 59 6.07 2.82 -7.28
CA THR A 59 4.90 2.73 -6.41
C THR A 59 4.92 3.93 -5.49
N VAL A 60 3.78 4.62 -5.40
CA VAL A 60 3.65 5.84 -4.59
C VAL A 60 2.57 5.63 -3.55
N LEU A 61 2.86 6.02 -2.31
CA LEU A 61 1.90 6.00 -1.22
C LEU A 61 1.31 7.40 -1.06
N LEU A 62 -0.01 7.48 -1.02
CA LEU A 62 -0.72 8.74 -0.82
C LEU A 62 -1.55 8.63 0.45
N PRO A 63 -1.69 9.73 1.21
CA PRO A 63 -2.71 9.79 2.25
C PRO A 63 -4.08 9.78 1.57
N GLY A 64 -5.04 9.11 2.20
CA GLY A 64 -6.41 9.10 1.70
C GLY A 64 -7.15 10.36 2.12
N ASP A 65 -8.46 10.40 1.80
CA ASP A 65 -9.32 11.51 2.18
C ASP A 65 -10.02 11.27 3.52
N ALA A 66 -9.71 10.18 4.20
CA ALA A 66 -10.25 9.88 5.52
C ALA A 66 -9.46 10.61 6.61
N ASN A 67 -10.01 10.61 7.84
CA ASN A 67 -9.33 11.26 8.97
C ASN A 67 -8.13 10.48 9.50
N GLY A 68 -8.01 9.20 9.17
CA GLY A 68 -6.89 8.39 9.64
C GLY A 68 -5.56 8.85 9.04
N ILE A 69 -4.54 8.97 9.87
CA ILE A 69 -3.21 9.38 9.44
C ILE A 69 -2.45 8.14 8.99
N VAL A 70 -1.69 8.28 7.90
CA VAL A 70 -0.78 7.26 7.40
C VAL A 70 0.62 7.60 7.89
N TYR A 71 1.35 6.59 8.37
CA TYR A 71 2.74 6.75 8.76
C TYR A 71 3.62 5.93 7.82
N LEU A 72 4.70 6.54 7.37
CA LEU A 72 5.71 5.88 6.54
C LEU A 72 7.03 5.91 7.31
N ASN A 73 7.53 4.73 7.64
CA ASN A 73 8.76 4.57 8.43
C ASN A 73 8.74 5.43 9.71
N GLY A 74 7.57 5.47 10.37
CA GLY A 74 7.38 6.19 11.61
C GLY A 74 7.05 7.67 11.48
N ASN A 75 6.99 8.21 10.27
CA ASN A 75 6.71 9.63 10.04
C ASN A 75 5.35 9.80 9.38
N ALA A 76 4.57 10.76 9.85
CA ALA A 76 3.26 11.05 9.27
C ALA A 76 3.40 11.48 7.81
N LEU A 77 2.54 10.91 6.97
CA LEU A 77 2.55 11.15 5.53
C LEU A 77 1.46 12.17 5.19
N TYR A 78 1.84 13.30 4.63
CA TYR A 78 0.88 14.35 4.25
C TYR A 78 0.84 14.62 2.75
N ALA A 79 1.74 14.02 1.99
CA ALA A 79 1.83 14.22 0.55
C ALA A 79 2.25 12.91 -0.13
N PRO A 80 2.01 12.77 -1.44
CA PRO A 80 2.44 11.58 -2.17
C PRO A 80 3.94 11.35 -2.01
N THR A 81 4.31 10.11 -1.70
CA THR A 81 5.72 9.76 -1.44
C THR A 81 6.02 8.41 -2.10
N PRO A 82 7.07 8.33 -2.92
CA PRO A 82 7.48 7.05 -3.50
C PRO A 82 7.86 6.04 -2.42
N LEU A 83 7.49 4.78 -2.65
CA LEU A 83 7.82 3.68 -1.75
C LEU A 83 9.10 2.99 -2.21
N ASN A 84 9.99 2.72 -1.27
CA ASN A 84 11.18 1.91 -1.47
C ASN A 84 10.92 0.49 -0.96
N PRO A 85 11.68 -0.52 -1.44
CA PRO A 85 11.53 -1.88 -0.93
C PRO A 85 11.63 -1.93 0.59
N TYR A 86 10.71 -2.66 1.20
CA TYR A 86 10.63 -2.90 2.64
C TYR A 86 10.36 -1.66 3.48
N ASP A 87 9.82 -0.60 2.87
CA ASP A 87 9.28 0.53 3.64
C ASP A 87 8.13 0.04 4.52
N GLU A 88 8.06 0.59 5.73
CA GLU A 88 7.03 0.24 6.70
C GLU A 88 5.89 1.26 6.65
N ILE A 89 4.68 0.77 6.42
CA ILE A 89 3.47 1.58 6.36
C ILE A 89 2.64 1.27 7.59
N GLU A 90 2.25 2.28 8.34
CA GLU A 90 1.40 2.09 9.52
C GLU A 90 0.04 2.71 9.28
N LEU A 91 -1.01 1.90 9.46
CA LEU A 91 -2.41 2.29 9.37
C LEU A 91 -3.12 1.79 10.63
N GLY A 92 -3.74 2.71 11.39
CA GLY A 92 -4.38 2.34 12.64
C GLY A 92 -3.39 1.67 13.60
N LYS A 93 -3.68 0.44 14.01
CA LYS A 93 -2.79 -0.36 14.86
C LYS A 93 -1.93 -1.32 14.07
N SER A 94 -2.05 -1.32 12.75
CA SER A 94 -1.42 -2.32 11.89
C SER A 94 -0.22 -1.73 11.16
N LYS A 95 0.79 -2.58 10.97
CA LYS A 95 2.00 -2.23 10.23
C LYS A 95 2.20 -3.20 9.08
N PHE A 96 2.63 -2.66 7.96
CA PHE A 96 2.81 -3.40 6.71
C PHE A 96 4.17 -3.11 6.13
N LEU A 97 4.79 -4.12 5.52
CA LEU A 97 5.99 -3.94 4.70
C LEU A 97 5.61 -3.92 3.23
N PHE A 98 6.18 -2.99 2.49
CA PHE A 98 6.02 -2.95 1.06
C PHE A 98 7.03 -3.86 0.39
N VAL A 99 6.54 -4.82 -0.43
CA VAL A 99 7.39 -5.76 -1.18
C VAL A 99 7.11 -5.55 -2.66
N PRO A 100 8.02 -4.89 -3.39
CA PRO A 100 7.81 -4.66 -4.82
C PRO A 100 8.05 -5.91 -5.64
N PHE A 101 7.29 -6.05 -6.72
CA PHE A 101 7.57 -7.02 -7.78
C PHE A 101 7.92 -6.30 -9.08
N CYS A 102 7.12 -5.30 -9.46
CA CYS A 102 7.40 -4.46 -10.63
C CYS A 102 8.29 -3.28 -10.24
N GLY A 103 9.16 -2.87 -11.16
CA GLY A 103 10.08 -1.76 -10.96
C GLY A 103 11.17 -1.79 -12.01
N ASP A 104 12.40 -1.44 -11.62
CA ASP A 104 13.53 -1.37 -12.54
C ASP A 104 13.93 -2.73 -13.09
N HIS A 105 13.67 -3.80 -12.34
CA HIS A 105 14.10 -5.16 -12.72
C HIS A 105 13.04 -5.92 -13.50
N PHE A 106 11.76 -5.57 -13.34
CA PHE A 106 10.67 -6.29 -13.97
C PHE A 106 9.46 -5.40 -14.16
N MET A 107 8.76 -5.59 -15.29
CA MET A 107 7.49 -4.94 -15.57
C MET A 107 6.65 -5.84 -16.46
N TRP A 108 5.34 -5.97 -16.13
CA TRP A 108 4.40 -6.71 -16.97
C TRP A 108 4.31 -6.09 -18.35
N GLY A 109 4.25 -6.93 -19.37
CA GLY A 109 4.18 -6.47 -20.76
C GLY A 109 5.53 -6.07 -21.35
N GLN A 110 6.60 -6.10 -20.56
CA GLN A 110 7.95 -5.82 -21.05
C GLN A 110 8.46 -7.04 -21.81
N LYS A 111 8.91 -6.79 -23.04
CA LYS A 111 9.53 -7.85 -23.84
C LYS A 111 11.03 -7.86 -23.55
N THR A 112 11.57 -9.05 -23.36
CA THR A 112 13.01 -9.26 -23.27
C THR A 112 13.49 -9.74 -24.62
N GLU A 113 14.40 -9.03 -25.18
CA GLU A 113 14.99 -9.37 -26.47
C GLU A 113 16.32 -10.07 -26.26
#